data_7628c58d3de1db31de45217e52cc2f74
#
_entry.id   7628c58d3de1db31de45217e52cc2f74
#
_cell.length_a   1.000
_cell.length_b   1.000
_cell.length_c   1.000
_cell.angle_alpha   90.00
_cell.angle_beta   90.00
_cell.angle_gamma   90.00
#
_symmetry.space_group_name_H-M   'P 1'
#
loop_
_entity.id
_entity.type
_entity.pdbx_description
1 polymer ?
#
loop_
_entity_poly.entity_id
_entity_poly.type
_entity_poly.pdbx_seq_one_letter_code
_entity_poly.pdbx_strand_id
1 'polypeptide(L)'
;STRKESSAASDVYKRQNYLYMYDHFVREGFGQRKIGEIKYSDVMYFYYYLLNEKDLQANTVDTIHTVLHPTFQLAVRDGIIRMNPSDGVMAEIKRKAGKNKGIRHALTVEQQRAFMNYTANNPVFYHWHPLFTVLLGTGCRIGEVIGLRWDDLDFEKRLISINHSVTYYAREGNKTRKSEFAVSLPKTEAGIRTVPMMDAVYEAFKEEYEVQKENGFNSTVIDGMTGFIFCNRFGNIHNPQTVNRTIKRILENYNAEEVINAKKERRQPVIIPNFSCHHLRHTFCTRFCEKETNVKVIQAVMGHANIETTMDIYAEVTDAKKKEAIENLSHNLDIF
;
A
#
# COMPACT_ATOMS: atom_id res chain seq x y z
N SER A 1 -22.98 9.63 -14.61
CA SER A 1 -21.74 10.17 -15.24
C SER A 1 -20.50 9.97 -14.35
N THR A 2 -20.60 10.17 -13.04
CA THR A 2 -19.49 10.05 -12.05
C THR A 2 -18.75 8.70 -12.02
N ARG A 3 -19.43 7.60 -12.29
CA ARG A 3 -18.80 6.25 -12.31
C ARG A 3 -17.85 6.05 -13.51
N LYS A 4 -18.08 6.71 -14.64
CA LYS A 4 -17.20 6.67 -15.82
C LYS A 4 -15.94 7.53 -15.65
N GLU A 5 -16.06 8.68 -14.99
CA GLU A 5 -14.94 9.60 -14.75
C GLU A 5 -13.96 9.06 -13.71
N SER A 6 -14.45 8.39 -12.66
CA SER A 6 -13.63 7.76 -11.62
C SER A 6 -12.83 6.54 -12.12
N SER A 7 -13.38 5.75 -13.07
CA SER A 7 -12.60 4.69 -13.71
C SER A 7 -11.49 5.28 -14.58
N ALA A 8 -11.71 6.45 -15.18
CA ALA A 8 -10.75 7.12 -16.04
C ALA A 8 -9.46 7.51 -15.30
N ALA A 9 -9.53 8.09 -14.10
CA ALA A 9 -8.33 8.49 -13.35
C ALA A 9 -7.43 7.31 -12.96
N SER A 10 -8.02 6.19 -12.51
CA SER A 10 -7.26 4.97 -12.21
C SER A 10 -6.68 4.31 -13.46
N ASP A 11 -7.36 4.44 -14.58
CA ASP A 11 -6.91 3.89 -15.86
C ASP A 11 -5.82 4.78 -16.48
N VAL A 12 -5.89 6.11 -16.30
CA VAL A 12 -4.82 7.06 -16.65
C VAL A 12 -3.53 6.74 -15.89
N TYR A 13 -3.59 6.53 -14.57
CA TYR A 13 -2.41 6.17 -13.78
C TYR A 13 -1.78 4.85 -14.23
N LYS A 14 -2.58 3.82 -14.49
CA LYS A 14 -2.08 2.54 -15.02
C LYS A 14 -1.44 2.72 -16.39
N ARG A 15 -2.10 3.46 -17.29
CA ARG A 15 -1.58 3.76 -18.61
C ARG A 15 -0.24 4.50 -18.53
N GLN A 16 -0.11 5.49 -17.65
CA GLN A 16 1.15 6.21 -17.44
C GLN A 16 2.26 5.29 -16.97
N ASN A 17 1.97 4.38 -16.01
CA ASN A 17 2.95 3.41 -15.55
C ASN A 17 3.37 2.46 -16.67
N TYR A 18 2.43 1.96 -17.49
CA TYR A 18 2.74 1.10 -18.62
C TYR A 18 3.54 1.83 -19.71
N LEU A 19 3.21 3.07 -20.01
CA LEU A 19 3.98 3.91 -20.93
C LEU A 19 5.38 4.16 -20.40
N TYR A 20 5.52 4.49 -19.12
CA TYR A 20 6.82 4.64 -18.47
C TYR A 20 7.67 3.37 -18.60
N MET A 21 7.11 2.20 -18.28
CA MET A 21 7.80 0.91 -18.39
C MET A 21 8.21 0.61 -19.84
N TYR A 22 7.32 0.86 -20.79
CA TYR A 22 7.59 0.69 -22.20
C TYR A 22 8.70 1.63 -22.67
N ASP A 23 8.58 2.92 -22.39
CA ASP A 23 9.50 3.95 -22.88
C ASP A 23 10.93 3.79 -22.30
N HIS A 24 11.05 3.41 -21.02
CA HIS A 24 12.35 3.30 -20.37
C HIS A 24 13.05 1.96 -20.61
N PHE A 25 12.31 0.88 -20.79
CA PHE A 25 12.91 -0.45 -20.79
C PHE A 25 12.72 -1.21 -22.10
N VAL A 26 11.74 -0.86 -22.91
CA VAL A 26 11.39 -1.63 -24.12
C VAL A 26 11.68 -0.86 -25.40
N ARG A 27 11.24 0.39 -25.51
CA ARG A 27 11.20 1.20 -26.73
C ARG A 27 12.53 1.22 -27.48
N GLU A 28 13.64 1.53 -26.79
CA GLU A 28 14.98 1.68 -27.37
C GLU A 28 15.78 0.38 -27.31
N GLY A 29 15.37 -0.66 -27.91
CA GLY A 29 16.10 -1.92 -27.86
C GLY A 29 15.20 -3.05 -28.31
N PHE A 30 14.65 -3.78 -27.35
CA PHE A 30 13.78 -4.92 -27.66
C PHE A 30 12.59 -4.52 -28.53
N GLY A 31 12.01 -3.34 -28.31
CA GLY A 31 10.86 -2.82 -29.04
C GLY A 31 11.13 -2.41 -30.50
N GLN A 32 12.41 -2.32 -30.92
CA GLN A 32 12.79 -2.04 -32.31
C GLN A 32 12.86 -3.30 -33.17
N ARG A 33 12.75 -4.48 -32.56
CA ARG A 33 12.81 -5.76 -33.28
C ARG A 33 11.50 -6.03 -34.02
N LYS A 34 11.60 -6.64 -35.19
CA LYS A 34 10.40 -7.06 -35.93
C LYS A 34 9.70 -8.19 -35.18
N ILE A 35 8.39 -8.00 -34.93
CA ILE A 35 7.60 -8.91 -34.12
C ILE A 35 7.61 -10.35 -34.63
N GLY A 36 7.67 -10.55 -35.96
CA GLY A 36 7.72 -11.85 -36.61
C GLY A 36 9.05 -12.62 -36.42
N GLU A 37 10.11 -11.93 -35.99
CA GLU A 37 11.43 -12.52 -35.78
C GLU A 37 11.69 -12.85 -34.29
N ILE A 38 10.83 -12.35 -33.38
CA ILE A 38 10.99 -12.54 -31.93
C ILE A 38 10.60 -13.97 -31.53
N LYS A 39 11.53 -14.68 -30.90
CA LYS A 39 11.35 -16.03 -30.38
C LYS A 39 11.24 -16.04 -28.86
N TYR A 40 10.81 -17.17 -28.30
CA TYR A 40 10.77 -17.41 -26.85
C TYR A 40 12.11 -17.08 -26.16
N SER A 41 13.22 -17.54 -26.76
CA SER A 41 14.57 -17.27 -26.26
C SER A 41 14.91 -15.78 -26.20
N ASP A 42 14.42 -14.97 -27.13
CA ASP A 42 14.66 -13.53 -27.16
C ASP A 42 13.94 -12.83 -26.02
N VAL A 43 12.69 -13.22 -25.75
CA VAL A 43 11.91 -12.68 -24.62
C VAL A 43 12.55 -13.10 -23.29
N MET A 44 12.96 -14.37 -23.19
CA MET A 44 13.65 -14.90 -22.01
C MET A 44 14.95 -14.13 -21.74
N TYR A 45 15.79 -13.97 -22.77
CA TYR A 45 17.06 -13.23 -22.67
C TYR A 45 16.81 -11.77 -22.26
N PHE A 46 15.82 -11.11 -22.86
CA PHE A 46 15.46 -9.75 -22.53
C PHE A 46 15.04 -9.59 -21.07
N TYR A 47 14.24 -10.52 -20.52
CA TYR A 47 13.82 -10.45 -19.13
C TYR A 47 14.98 -10.73 -18.15
N TYR A 48 15.91 -11.65 -18.51
CA TYR A 48 17.14 -11.82 -17.73
C TYR A 48 18.05 -10.59 -17.79
N TYR A 49 18.16 -9.93 -18.93
CA TYR A 49 18.85 -8.66 -19.03
C TYR A 49 18.26 -7.60 -18.10
N LEU A 50 16.92 -7.49 -18.03
CA LEU A 50 16.26 -6.58 -17.12
C LEU A 50 16.52 -6.90 -15.65
N LEU A 51 16.57 -8.16 -15.27
CA LEU A 51 16.85 -8.61 -13.91
C LEU A 51 18.31 -8.38 -13.51
N ASN A 52 19.25 -8.78 -14.37
CA ASN A 52 20.66 -8.86 -14.00
C ASN A 52 21.45 -7.56 -14.31
N GLU A 53 21.18 -6.95 -15.47
CA GLU A 53 21.91 -5.76 -15.91
C GLU A 53 21.23 -4.45 -15.53
N LYS A 54 19.89 -4.46 -15.42
CA LYS A 54 19.10 -3.30 -14.95
C LYS A 54 18.68 -3.39 -13.49
N ASP A 55 19.06 -4.47 -12.81
CA ASP A 55 18.75 -4.73 -11.38
C ASP A 55 17.26 -4.57 -11.04
N LEU A 56 16.38 -4.93 -11.97
CA LEU A 56 14.94 -4.86 -11.76
C LEU A 56 14.44 -6.05 -10.95
N GLN A 57 13.50 -5.80 -10.06
CA GLN A 57 12.79 -6.86 -9.36
C GLN A 57 11.85 -7.63 -10.29
N ALA A 58 11.66 -8.93 -10.05
CA ALA A 58 10.79 -9.80 -10.87
C ALA A 58 9.36 -9.23 -11.03
N ASN A 59 8.83 -8.54 -10.01
CA ASN A 59 7.52 -7.88 -10.10
C ASN A 59 7.52 -6.68 -11.06
N THR A 60 8.65 -5.98 -11.22
CA THR A 60 8.80 -4.89 -12.20
C THR A 60 8.84 -5.46 -13.61
N VAL A 61 9.58 -6.56 -13.81
CA VAL A 61 9.60 -7.30 -15.09
C VAL A 61 8.22 -7.85 -15.43
N ASP A 62 7.45 -8.32 -14.44
CA ASP A 62 6.05 -8.74 -14.62
C ASP A 62 5.14 -7.61 -15.09
N THR A 63 5.40 -6.39 -14.63
CA THR A 63 4.69 -5.19 -15.15
C THR A 63 5.00 -4.93 -16.62
N ILE A 64 6.27 -5.11 -17.04
CA ILE A 64 6.67 -5.01 -18.46
C ILE A 64 6.03 -6.14 -19.27
N HIS A 65 6.01 -7.37 -18.74
CA HIS A 65 5.32 -8.50 -19.36
C HIS A 65 3.83 -8.23 -19.58
N THR A 66 3.17 -7.54 -18.63
CA THR A 66 1.75 -7.15 -18.77
C THR A 66 1.49 -6.24 -19.97
N VAL A 67 2.51 -5.57 -20.49
CA VAL A 67 2.43 -4.77 -21.74
C VAL A 67 2.76 -5.62 -22.97
N LEU A 68 3.84 -6.41 -22.89
CA LEU A 68 4.34 -7.17 -24.05
C LEU A 68 3.47 -8.38 -24.39
N HIS A 69 3.03 -9.14 -23.38
CA HIS A 69 2.26 -10.37 -23.60
C HIS A 69 0.95 -10.16 -24.36
N PRO A 70 0.09 -9.17 -24.03
CA PRO A 70 -1.09 -8.89 -24.82
C PRO A 70 -0.77 -8.39 -26.25
N THR A 71 0.35 -7.68 -26.43
CA THR A 71 0.79 -7.23 -27.75
C THR A 71 1.13 -8.41 -28.65
N PHE A 72 1.90 -9.38 -28.15
CA PHE A 72 2.17 -10.63 -28.87
C PHE A 72 0.89 -11.45 -29.10
N GLN A 73 -0.01 -11.49 -28.10
CA GLN A 73 -1.27 -12.19 -28.23
C GLN A 73 -2.16 -11.58 -29.36
N LEU A 74 -2.14 -10.25 -29.50
CA LEU A 74 -2.81 -9.58 -30.62
C LEU A 74 -2.18 -9.99 -31.96
N ALA A 75 -0.85 -10.00 -32.05
CA ALA A 75 -0.14 -10.42 -33.26
C ALA A 75 -0.44 -11.88 -33.65
N VAL A 76 -0.67 -12.78 -32.67
CA VAL A 76 -1.15 -14.16 -32.94
C VAL A 76 -2.55 -14.13 -33.52
N ARG A 77 -3.47 -13.35 -32.94
CA ARG A 77 -4.86 -13.24 -33.41
C ARG A 77 -4.94 -12.66 -34.82
N ASP A 78 -4.06 -11.72 -35.15
CA ASP A 78 -3.97 -11.10 -36.48
C ASP A 78 -3.19 -11.95 -37.48
N GLY A 79 -2.71 -13.15 -37.09
CA GLY A 79 -1.98 -14.07 -37.95
C GLY A 79 -0.56 -13.62 -38.33
N ILE A 80 0.00 -12.62 -37.66
CA ILE A 80 1.35 -12.10 -37.88
C ILE A 80 2.39 -13.09 -37.36
N ILE A 81 2.13 -13.72 -36.22
CA ILE A 81 2.96 -14.78 -35.63
C ILE A 81 2.08 -15.98 -35.27
N ARG A 82 2.69 -17.18 -35.25
CA ARG A 82 1.93 -18.42 -34.99
C ARG A 82 1.68 -18.68 -33.52
N MET A 83 2.59 -18.27 -32.66
CA MET A 83 2.54 -18.51 -31.21
C MET A 83 3.04 -17.26 -30.49
N ASN A 84 2.56 -17.05 -29.29
CA ASN A 84 3.02 -15.95 -28.43
C ASN A 84 4.40 -16.29 -27.84
N PRO A 85 5.49 -15.58 -28.21
CA PRO A 85 6.82 -15.90 -27.73
C PRO A 85 7.03 -15.60 -26.24
N SER A 86 6.08 -14.95 -25.56
CA SER A 86 6.15 -14.66 -24.14
C SER A 86 5.40 -15.66 -23.25
N ASP A 87 4.74 -16.67 -23.85
CA ASP A 87 4.01 -17.69 -23.09
C ASP A 87 4.94 -18.48 -22.17
N GLY A 88 4.58 -18.55 -20.88
CA GLY A 88 5.34 -19.30 -19.88
C GLY A 88 6.63 -18.64 -19.37
N VAL A 89 7.15 -17.61 -20.04
CA VAL A 89 8.42 -16.96 -19.67
C VAL A 89 8.39 -16.42 -18.23
N MET A 90 7.34 -15.69 -17.85
CA MET A 90 7.23 -15.14 -16.49
C MET A 90 7.07 -16.22 -15.41
N ALA A 91 6.39 -17.31 -15.73
CA ALA A 91 6.27 -18.43 -14.80
C ALA A 91 7.65 -19.07 -14.51
N GLU A 92 8.49 -19.22 -15.53
CA GLU A 92 9.85 -19.72 -15.37
C GLU A 92 10.74 -18.76 -14.57
N ILE A 93 10.68 -17.45 -14.86
CA ILE A 93 11.41 -16.43 -14.12
C ILE A 93 11.01 -16.42 -12.64
N LYS A 94 9.72 -16.39 -12.34
CA LYS A 94 9.20 -16.40 -10.96
C LYS A 94 9.60 -17.68 -10.21
N ARG A 95 9.65 -18.82 -10.90
CA ARG A 95 10.11 -20.08 -10.32
C ARG A 95 11.62 -20.05 -9.97
N LYS A 96 12.46 -19.49 -10.86
CA LYS A 96 13.92 -19.38 -10.65
C LYS A 96 14.29 -18.28 -9.65
N ALA A 97 13.58 -17.16 -9.66
CA ALA A 97 13.78 -16.07 -8.69
C ALA A 97 13.44 -16.47 -7.25
N GLY A 98 12.83 -17.65 -7.06
CA GLY A 98 12.36 -18.12 -5.77
C GLY A 98 11.16 -17.30 -5.27
N LYS A 99 10.57 -17.74 -4.16
CA LYS A 99 9.49 -17.01 -3.47
C LYS A 99 10.02 -15.79 -2.69
N ASN A 100 11.00 -15.06 -3.21
CA ASN A 100 11.36 -13.74 -2.70
C ASN A 100 10.26 -12.72 -3.06
N LYS A 101 9.02 -13.02 -2.69
CA LYS A 101 8.06 -11.98 -2.35
C LYS A 101 8.73 -11.22 -1.22
N GLY A 102 9.04 -9.94 -1.42
CA GLY A 102 9.41 -9.08 -0.30
C GLY A 102 8.31 -9.21 0.74
N ILE A 103 8.54 -10.09 1.70
CA ILE A 103 7.56 -10.39 2.76
C ILE A 103 7.46 -9.10 3.55
N ARG A 104 6.29 -8.49 3.50
CA ARG A 104 6.02 -7.32 4.34
C ARG A 104 5.74 -7.83 5.73
N HIS A 105 6.69 -7.66 6.63
CA HIS A 105 6.48 -8.01 8.02
C HIS A 105 5.65 -6.93 8.71
N ALA A 106 4.68 -7.34 9.52
CA ALA A 106 4.00 -6.46 10.44
C ALA A 106 4.99 -5.91 11.47
N LEU A 107 4.77 -4.68 11.92
CA LEU A 107 5.52 -4.15 13.05
C LEU A 107 5.26 -5.02 14.30
N THR A 108 6.28 -5.25 15.11
CA THR A 108 6.07 -5.85 16.43
C THR A 108 5.20 -4.92 17.30
N VAL A 109 4.61 -5.47 18.36
CA VAL A 109 3.82 -4.65 19.30
C VAL A 109 4.66 -3.54 19.91
N GLU A 110 5.93 -3.84 20.24
CA GLU A 110 6.88 -2.86 20.78
C GLU A 110 7.20 -1.75 19.78
N GLN A 111 7.51 -2.10 18.53
CA GLN A 111 7.77 -1.16 17.47
C GLN A 111 6.55 -0.27 17.17
N GLN A 112 5.36 -0.87 17.14
CA GLN A 112 4.11 -0.13 16.94
C GLN A 112 3.88 0.87 18.08
N ARG A 113 4.04 0.44 19.36
CA ARG A 113 3.92 1.33 20.52
C ARG A 113 4.97 2.43 20.51
N ALA A 114 6.21 2.09 20.19
CA ALA A 114 7.30 3.06 20.10
C ALA A 114 7.02 4.15 19.04
N PHE A 115 6.57 3.73 17.85
CA PHE A 115 6.20 4.66 16.78
C PHE A 115 5.04 5.58 17.19
N MET A 116 3.98 5.03 17.76
CA MET A 116 2.80 5.81 18.18
C MET A 116 3.12 6.75 19.34
N ASN A 117 3.86 6.28 20.36
CA ASN A 117 4.28 7.13 21.46
C ASN A 117 5.20 8.25 21.02
N TYR A 118 6.13 7.97 20.12
CA TYR A 118 7.03 8.99 19.59
C TYR A 118 6.28 10.06 18.81
N THR A 119 5.34 9.65 17.93
CA THR A 119 4.54 10.61 17.18
C THR A 119 3.61 11.43 18.07
N ALA A 120 3.03 10.85 19.12
CA ALA A 120 2.15 11.57 20.03
C ALA A 120 2.90 12.66 20.85
N ASN A 121 4.15 12.39 21.26
CA ASN A 121 4.89 13.23 22.20
C ASN A 121 5.94 14.13 21.53
N ASN A 122 6.23 13.96 20.25
CA ASN A 122 7.26 14.75 19.57
C ASN A 122 6.66 16.07 19.05
N PRO A 123 7.20 17.24 19.42
CA PRO A 123 6.65 18.54 19.05
C PRO A 123 6.67 18.83 17.54
N VAL A 124 7.46 18.09 16.76
CA VAL A 124 7.53 18.23 15.31
C VAL A 124 6.53 17.33 14.59
N PHE A 125 6.22 16.16 15.18
CA PHE A 125 5.44 15.12 14.49
C PHE A 125 4.05 14.89 15.08
N TYR A 126 3.68 15.50 16.21
CA TYR A 126 2.41 15.25 16.91
C TYR A 126 1.18 15.42 15.99
N HIS A 127 1.20 16.39 15.09
CA HIS A 127 0.11 16.65 14.14
C HIS A 127 -0.12 15.52 13.11
N TRP A 128 0.80 14.55 13.01
CA TRP A 128 0.63 13.34 12.22
C TRP A 128 0.01 12.19 12.99
N HIS A 129 -0.03 12.31 14.32
CA HIS A 129 -0.49 11.24 15.20
C HIS A 129 -1.94 10.79 14.91
N PRO A 130 -2.92 11.70 14.71
CA PRO A 130 -4.28 11.31 14.36
C PRO A 130 -4.36 10.51 13.06
N LEU A 131 -3.66 10.92 12.00
CA LEU A 131 -3.62 10.21 10.73
C LEU A 131 -3.03 8.79 10.89
N PHE A 132 -1.94 8.64 11.64
CA PHE A 132 -1.34 7.32 11.88
C PHE A 132 -2.22 6.45 12.78
N THR A 133 -2.92 7.03 13.73
CA THR A 133 -3.90 6.34 14.58
C THR A 133 -5.03 5.77 13.73
N VAL A 134 -5.58 6.55 12.80
CA VAL A 134 -6.62 6.08 11.88
C VAL A 134 -6.08 4.98 10.96
N LEU A 135 -4.88 5.12 10.39
CA LEU A 135 -4.28 4.08 9.54
C LEU A 135 -4.09 2.75 10.29
N LEU A 136 -3.55 2.81 11.51
CA LEU A 136 -3.30 1.64 12.35
C LEU A 136 -4.57 1.05 12.98
N GLY A 137 -5.58 1.88 13.23
CA GLY A 137 -6.81 1.47 13.89
C GLY A 137 -7.93 1.03 12.96
N THR A 138 -7.78 1.24 11.63
CA THR A 138 -8.81 0.87 10.64
C THR A 138 -8.30 -0.09 9.58
N GLY A 139 -6.99 -0.14 9.37
CA GLY A 139 -6.38 -0.87 8.28
C GLY A 139 -6.78 -0.35 6.89
N CYS A 140 -7.35 0.84 6.78
CA CYS A 140 -7.71 1.45 5.50
C CYS A 140 -6.47 1.74 4.63
N ARG A 141 -6.65 1.79 3.32
CA ARG A 141 -5.59 2.19 2.39
C ARG A 141 -5.29 3.67 2.58
N ILE A 142 -4.03 4.08 2.37
CA ILE A 142 -3.66 5.50 2.51
C ILE A 142 -4.55 6.42 1.67
N GLY A 143 -4.89 6.04 0.43
CA GLY A 143 -5.79 6.83 -0.42
C GLY A 143 -7.22 6.91 0.11
N GLU A 144 -7.71 5.90 0.84
CA GLU A 144 -8.99 5.92 1.53
C GLU A 144 -8.92 6.91 2.72
N VAL A 145 -7.86 6.83 3.56
CA VAL A 145 -7.72 7.68 4.75
C VAL A 145 -7.53 9.16 4.42
N ILE A 146 -6.65 9.50 3.47
CA ILE A 146 -6.49 10.90 3.05
C ILE A 146 -7.71 11.46 2.31
N GLY A 147 -8.54 10.57 1.78
CA GLY A 147 -9.80 10.92 1.14
C GLY A 147 -10.99 11.06 2.09
N LEU A 148 -10.86 10.68 3.37
CA LEU A 148 -11.94 10.79 4.33
C LEU A 148 -12.40 12.23 4.50
N ARG A 149 -13.72 12.41 4.56
CA ARG A 149 -14.39 13.66 4.82
C ARG A 149 -15.20 13.57 6.12
N TRP A 150 -15.52 14.70 6.70
CA TRP A 150 -16.37 14.73 7.90
C TRP A 150 -17.74 14.06 7.66
N ASP A 151 -18.29 14.17 6.45
CA ASP A 151 -19.55 13.52 6.05
C ASP A 151 -19.48 11.99 5.98
N ASP A 152 -18.28 11.42 5.97
CA ASP A 152 -18.09 9.94 5.92
C ASP A 152 -18.08 9.33 7.34
N LEU A 153 -18.14 10.17 8.40
CA LEU A 153 -18.07 9.75 9.79
C LEU A 153 -19.44 9.84 10.48
N ASP A 154 -19.89 8.74 11.07
CA ASP A 154 -21.03 8.70 11.99
C ASP A 154 -20.49 8.54 13.42
N PHE A 155 -20.40 9.67 14.15
CA PHE A 155 -19.90 9.70 15.52
C PHE A 155 -20.84 9.04 16.52
N GLU A 156 -22.16 9.03 16.26
CA GLU A 156 -23.15 8.40 17.16
C GLU A 156 -23.03 6.88 17.10
N LYS A 157 -22.95 6.33 15.87
CA LYS A 157 -22.80 4.88 15.65
C LYS A 157 -21.36 4.43 15.67
N ARG A 158 -20.40 5.35 15.73
CA ARG A 158 -18.96 5.10 15.64
C ARG A 158 -18.58 4.31 14.37
N LEU A 159 -19.02 4.80 13.23
CA LEU A 159 -18.81 4.16 11.94
C LEU A 159 -18.11 5.09 10.96
N ILE A 160 -17.24 4.51 10.14
CA ILE A 160 -16.56 5.18 9.03
C ILE A 160 -17.09 4.57 7.73
N SER A 161 -17.61 5.39 6.84
CA SER A 161 -18.05 4.97 5.50
C SER A 161 -16.87 5.08 4.52
N ILE A 162 -16.37 3.95 4.04
CA ILE A 162 -15.34 3.90 3.00
C ILE A 162 -16.04 3.69 1.66
N ASN A 163 -16.25 4.76 0.91
CA ASN A 163 -17.00 4.77 -0.35
C ASN A 163 -16.22 5.39 -1.51
N HIS A 164 -15.04 5.96 -1.23
CA HIS A 164 -14.14 6.54 -2.21
C HIS A 164 -12.68 6.49 -1.72
N SER A 165 -11.77 6.87 -2.59
CA SER A 165 -10.36 7.08 -2.26
C SER A 165 -9.81 8.24 -3.08
N VAL A 166 -8.76 8.89 -2.60
CA VAL A 166 -8.07 9.92 -3.35
C VAL A 166 -6.77 9.36 -3.91
N THR A 167 -6.54 9.62 -5.19
CA THR A 167 -5.30 9.28 -5.90
C THR A 167 -4.56 10.54 -6.28
N TYR A 168 -3.22 10.47 -6.27
CA TYR A 168 -2.32 11.55 -6.67
C TYR A 168 -1.52 11.08 -7.87
N TYR A 169 -1.67 11.74 -9.02
CA TYR A 169 -1.08 11.32 -10.29
C TYR A 169 -0.58 12.53 -11.10
N ALA A 170 0.37 12.28 -12.00
CA ALA A 170 0.84 13.31 -12.93
C ALA A 170 -0.16 13.48 -14.07
N ARG A 171 -0.51 14.72 -14.43
CA ARG A 171 -1.43 15.00 -15.54
C ARG A 171 -0.74 14.77 -16.88
N GLU A 172 -1.41 14.06 -17.82
CA GLU A 172 -0.91 13.89 -19.18
C GLU A 172 -0.88 15.23 -19.92
N GLY A 173 0.14 15.42 -20.76
CA GLY A 173 0.21 16.54 -21.71
C GLY A 173 0.80 17.84 -21.17
N ASN A 174 1.20 17.91 -19.92
CA ASN A 174 1.80 19.12 -19.36
C ASN A 174 3.33 18.99 -19.23
N LYS A 175 4.09 19.78 -20.00
CA LYS A 175 5.58 19.84 -19.92
C LYS A 175 6.08 20.19 -18.49
N THR A 176 5.22 20.69 -17.62
CA THR A 176 5.54 21.12 -16.25
C THR A 176 5.30 20.05 -15.18
N ARG A 177 4.95 18.79 -15.53
CA ARG A 177 4.74 17.66 -14.60
C ARG A 177 3.92 18.02 -13.35
N LYS A 178 2.88 18.81 -13.48
CA LYS A 178 1.97 19.07 -12.35
C LYS A 178 1.19 17.82 -12.02
N SER A 179 1.35 17.34 -10.79
CA SER A 179 0.54 16.25 -10.26
C SER A 179 -0.73 16.80 -9.63
N GLU A 180 -1.82 16.08 -9.77
CA GLU A 180 -3.16 16.48 -9.29
C GLU A 180 -3.75 15.37 -8.43
N PHE A 181 -4.69 15.75 -7.59
CA PHE A 181 -5.54 14.81 -6.86
C PHE A 181 -6.79 14.52 -7.67
N ALA A 182 -7.25 13.28 -7.61
CA ALA A 182 -8.57 12.90 -8.11
C ALA A 182 -9.25 11.93 -7.16
N VAL A 183 -10.57 12.04 -7.08
CA VAL A 183 -11.40 11.09 -6.36
C VAL A 183 -11.59 9.84 -7.23
N SER A 184 -11.35 8.69 -6.65
CA SER A 184 -11.56 7.38 -7.27
C SER A 184 -12.62 6.61 -6.50
N LEU A 185 -13.69 6.22 -7.18
CA LEU A 185 -14.68 5.33 -6.60
C LEU A 185 -14.17 3.87 -6.60
N PRO A 186 -14.57 3.05 -5.63
CA PRO A 186 -14.22 1.65 -5.61
C PRO A 186 -14.66 0.91 -6.87
N LYS A 187 -13.76 0.10 -7.43
CA LYS A 187 -14.04 -0.69 -8.65
C LYS A 187 -14.96 -1.88 -8.38
N THR A 188 -15.04 -2.33 -7.13
CA THR A 188 -15.83 -3.48 -6.69
C THR A 188 -16.72 -3.09 -5.51
N GLU A 189 -17.81 -3.79 -5.32
CA GLU A 189 -18.71 -3.62 -4.17
C GLU A 189 -17.97 -3.85 -2.84
N ALA A 190 -17.03 -4.78 -2.80
CA ALA A 190 -16.18 -5.02 -1.62
C ALA A 190 -15.31 -3.81 -1.22
N GLY A 191 -15.10 -2.86 -2.12
CA GLY A 191 -14.43 -1.59 -1.84
C GLY A 191 -15.30 -0.60 -1.07
N ILE A 192 -16.64 -0.74 -1.16
CA ILE A 192 -17.60 0.06 -0.39
C ILE A 192 -17.91 -0.71 0.88
N ARG A 193 -17.51 -0.16 2.01
CA ARG A 193 -17.67 -0.82 3.31
C ARG A 193 -17.78 0.18 4.44
N THR A 194 -18.28 -0.27 5.55
CA THR A 194 -18.30 0.48 6.79
C THR A 194 -17.30 -0.15 7.76
N VAL A 195 -16.49 0.68 8.41
CA VAL A 195 -15.48 0.25 9.39
C VAL A 195 -15.86 0.83 10.75
N PRO A 196 -16.01 0.01 11.80
CA PRO A 196 -16.24 0.50 13.16
C PRO A 196 -15.04 1.28 13.70
N MET A 197 -15.27 2.35 14.45
CA MET A 197 -14.23 3.12 15.13
C MET A 197 -13.88 2.44 16.45
N MET A 198 -12.61 2.08 16.62
CA MET A 198 -12.06 1.81 17.95
C MET A 198 -11.94 3.13 18.74
N ASP A 199 -11.91 3.06 20.07
CA ASP A 199 -11.85 4.25 20.94
C ASP A 199 -10.72 5.21 20.53
N ALA A 200 -9.52 4.69 20.29
CA ALA A 200 -8.38 5.51 19.86
C ALA A 200 -8.64 6.22 18.50
N VAL A 201 -9.33 5.59 17.58
CA VAL A 201 -9.70 6.18 16.28
C VAL A 201 -10.76 7.26 16.45
N TYR A 202 -11.74 7.01 17.30
CA TYR A 202 -12.79 7.97 17.63
C TYR A 202 -12.20 9.24 18.28
N GLU A 203 -11.32 9.08 19.26
CA GLU A 203 -10.66 10.22 19.91
C GLU A 203 -9.72 10.96 18.93
N ALA A 204 -9.00 10.26 18.05
CA ALA A 204 -8.18 10.91 17.02
C ALA A 204 -9.00 11.80 16.07
N PHE A 205 -10.20 11.36 15.67
CA PHE A 205 -11.08 12.20 14.87
C PHE A 205 -11.66 13.38 15.65
N LYS A 206 -11.96 13.21 16.93
CA LYS A 206 -12.41 14.31 17.78
C LYS A 206 -11.32 15.36 17.96
N GLU A 207 -10.10 14.93 18.23
CA GLU A 207 -8.94 15.83 18.35
C GLU A 207 -8.76 16.65 17.06
N GLU A 208 -8.77 15.98 15.89
CA GLU A 208 -8.65 16.66 14.60
C GLU A 208 -9.83 17.62 14.33
N TYR A 209 -11.05 17.24 14.76
CA TYR A 209 -12.24 18.09 14.62
C TYR A 209 -12.11 19.37 15.43
N GLU A 210 -11.69 19.31 16.70
CA GLU A 210 -11.51 20.48 17.55
C GLU A 210 -10.39 21.38 17.01
N VAL A 211 -9.28 20.81 16.53
CA VAL A 211 -8.20 21.56 15.88
C VAL A 211 -8.72 22.33 14.65
N GLN A 212 -9.55 21.71 13.81
CA GLN A 212 -10.10 22.36 12.62
C GLN A 212 -11.22 23.35 12.97
N LYS A 213 -11.96 23.12 14.04
CA LYS A 213 -12.97 24.05 14.54
C LYS A 213 -12.34 25.36 15.02
N GLU A 214 -11.16 25.28 15.65
CA GLU A 214 -10.41 26.46 16.10
C GLU A 214 -9.69 27.18 14.95
N ASN A 215 -9.10 26.44 14.03
CA ASN A 215 -8.24 26.99 12.96
C ASN A 215 -8.97 27.19 11.62
N GLY A 216 -10.22 26.75 11.52
CA GLY A 216 -11.02 26.74 10.30
C GLY A 216 -10.98 25.38 9.60
N PHE A 217 -12.14 24.95 9.12
CA PHE A 217 -12.27 23.71 8.32
C PHE A 217 -11.67 23.88 6.92
N ASN A 218 -11.14 22.79 6.41
CA ASN A 218 -10.56 22.76 5.08
C ASN A 218 -11.61 23.03 3.98
N SER A 219 -11.28 23.94 3.07
CA SER A 219 -12.13 24.35 1.93
C SER A 219 -11.68 23.74 0.58
N THR A 220 -10.67 22.85 0.57
CA THR A 220 -10.20 22.23 -0.67
C THR A 220 -11.31 21.45 -1.36
N VAL A 221 -11.44 21.65 -2.68
CA VAL A 221 -12.40 20.96 -3.54
C VAL A 221 -11.64 20.02 -4.47
N ILE A 222 -11.99 18.74 -4.50
CA ILE A 222 -11.45 17.75 -5.42
C ILE A 222 -12.62 17.01 -6.05
N ASP A 223 -12.77 17.12 -7.36
CA ASP A 223 -13.86 16.51 -8.13
C ASP A 223 -15.25 16.79 -7.51
N GLY A 224 -15.46 18.03 -7.00
CA GLY A 224 -16.71 18.46 -6.37
C GLY A 224 -16.89 18.03 -4.91
N MET A 225 -15.97 17.28 -4.32
CA MET A 225 -15.98 16.89 -2.92
C MET A 225 -15.20 17.88 -2.06
N THR A 226 -15.70 18.13 -0.85
CA THR A 226 -15.13 19.06 0.17
C THR A 226 -15.14 18.42 1.55
N GLY A 227 -14.56 19.09 2.54
CA GLY A 227 -14.60 18.66 3.94
C GLY A 227 -13.61 17.53 4.25
N PHE A 228 -12.50 17.43 3.51
CA PHE A 228 -11.43 16.47 3.77
C PHE A 228 -10.80 16.69 5.13
N ILE A 229 -10.56 15.59 5.86
CA ILE A 229 -10.11 15.64 7.25
C ILE A 229 -8.60 15.90 7.31
N PHE A 230 -7.78 15.08 6.65
CA PHE A 230 -6.33 15.12 6.81
C PHE A 230 -5.65 16.04 5.80
N CYS A 231 -5.40 17.27 6.22
CA CYS A 231 -4.83 18.33 5.40
C CYS A 231 -3.56 18.90 6.00
N ASN A 232 -2.75 19.52 5.16
CA ASN A 232 -1.58 20.24 5.60
C ASN A 232 -1.96 21.69 6.01
N ARG A 233 -1.03 22.41 6.61
CA ARG A 233 -1.21 23.82 7.05
C ARG A 233 -1.64 24.80 5.95
N PHE A 234 -1.59 24.39 4.69
CA PHE A 234 -2.02 25.21 3.54
C PHE A 234 -3.41 24.79 3.05
N GLY A 235 -4.11 23.93 3.76
CA GLY A 235 -5.44 23.45 3.41
C GLY A 235 -5.46 22.38 2.33
N ASN A 236 -4.33 21.90 1.82
CA ASN A 236 -4.29 20.83 0.83
C ASN A 236 -4.22 19.47 1.52
N ILE A 237 -4.92 18.47 0.98
CA ILE A 237 -4.81 17.11 1.48
C ILE A 237 -3.38 16.58 1.33
N HIS A 238 -3.00 15.67 2.23
CA HIS A 238 -1.70 15.01 2.15
C HIS A 238 -1.65 14.07 0.95
N ASN A 239 -0.53 14.04 0.21
CA ASN A 239 -0.31 12.98 -0.75
C ASN A 239 0.40 11.78 -0.11
N PRO A 240 0.19 10.55 -0.63
CA PRO A 240 0.79 9.34 -0.07
C PRO A 240 2.32 9.36 0.02
N GLN A 241 2.98 10.04 -0.92
CA GLN A 241 4.44 10.16 -0.93
C GLN A 241 4.94 11.07 0.20
N THR A 242 4.20 12.14 0.51
CA THR A 242 4.52 13.00 1.65
C THR A 242 4.37 12.24 2.96
N VAL A 243 3.29 11.48 3.13
CA VAL A 243 3.09 10.64 4.32
C VAL A 243 4.24 9.63 4.48
N ASN A 244 4.63 8.95 3.41
CA ASN A 244 5.76 7.99 3.45
C ASN A 244 7.10 8.67 3.74
N ARG A 245 7.36 9.88 3.20
CA ARG A 245 8.56 10.66 3.55
C ARG A 245 8.56 11.08 5.01
N THR A 246 7.40 11.42 5.55
CA THR A 246 7.27 11.76 6.97
C THR A 246 7.54 10.54 7.85
N ILE A 247 6.98 9.38 7.52
CA ILE A 247 7.30 8.12 8.22
C ILE A 247 8.82 7.92 8.24
N LYS A 248 9.50 8.01 7.10
CA LYS A 248 10.96 7.84 7.03
C LYS A 248 11.70 8.82 7.96
N ARG A 249 11.33 10.10 7.96
CA ARG A 249 11.92 11.11 8.86
C ARG A 249 11.67 10.80 10.33
N ILE A 250 10.46 10.35 10.68
CA ILE A 250 10.13 9.94 12.05
C ILE A 250 11.03 8.78 12.47
N LEU A 251 11.19 7.77 11.62
CA LEU A 251 12.02 6.59 11.90
C LEU A 251 13.50 6.95 12.08
N GLU A 252 14.03 7.81 11.20
CA GLU A 252 15.42 8.30 11.30
C GLU A 252 15.66 9.02 12.63
N ASN A 253 14.76 9.93 13.02
CA ASN A 253 14.88 10.68 14.27
C ASN A 253 14.68 9.76 15.50
N TYR A 254 13.62 8.97 15.50
CA TYR A 254 13.34 8.04 16.60
C TYR A 254 14.50 7.07 16.82
N ASN A 255 14.96 6.37 15.78
CA ASN A 255 16.01 5.38 15.92
C ASN A 255 17.33 5.99 16.42
N ALA A 256 17.68 7.22 15.97
CA ALA A 256 18.86 7.93 16.44
C ALA A 256 18.77 8.29 17.93
N GLU A 257 17.60 8.80 18.37
CA GLU A 257 17.35 9.13 19.78
C GLU A 257 17.29 7.86 20.64
N GLU A 258 16.64 6.81 20.15
CA GLU A 258 16.46 5.53 20.87
C GLU A 258 17.81 4.84 21.15
N VAL A 259 18.75 4.82 20.20
CA VAL A 259 20.09 4.27 20.41
C VAL A 259 20.80 4.98 21.56
N ILE A 260 20.67 6.31 21.63
CA ILE A 260 21.30 7.12 22.69
C ILE A 260 20.64 6.83 24.04
N ASN A 261 19.31 6.82 24.09
CA ASN A 261 18.53 6.62 25.31
C ASN A 261 18.71 5.20 25.85
N ALA A 262 18.62 4.18 25.02
CA ALA A 262 18.84 2.79 25.40
C ALA A 262 20.25 2.56 25.99
N LYS A 263 21.27 3.22 25.41
CA LYS A 263 22.63 3.17 25.97
C LYS A 263 22.72 3.80 27.36
N LYS A 264 22.07 4.95 27.58
CA LYS A 264 22.00 5.61 28.91
C LYS A 264 21.28 4.73 29.93
N GLU A 265 20.21 4.10 29.51
CA GLU A 265 19.34 3.25 30.36
C GLU A 265 19.88 1.81 30.47
N ARG A 266 20.98 1.46 29.79
CA ARG A 266 21.58 0.11 29.78
C ARG A 266 20.62 -1.00 29.34
N ARG A 267 19.75 -0.70 28.37
CA ARG A 267 18.82 -1.65 27.76
C ARG A 267 19.11 -1.82 26.27
N GLN A 268 18.49 -2.85 25.68
CA GLN A 268 18.51 -2.99 24.21
C GLN A 268 17.60 -1.93 23.55
N PRO A 269 18.05 -1.31 22.44
CA PRO A 269 17.24 -0.34 21.70
C PRO A 269 16.11 -1.04 20.94
N VAL A 270 14.93 -0.43 20.94
CA VAL A 270 13.80 -0.86 20.10
C VAL A 270 13.90 -0.18 18.73
N ILE A 271 14.64 -0.77 17.83
CA ILE A 271 14.83 -0.22 16.48
C ILE A 271 13.62 -0.52 15.61
N ILE A 272 13.07 0.51 14.98
CA ILE A 272 11.96 0.39 14.05
C ILE A 272 12.52 0.29 12.63
N PRO A 273 12.22 -0.80 11.87
CA PRO A 273 12.68 -0.95 10.50
C PRO A 273 11.99 0.08 9.57
N ASN A 274 12.58 0.32 8.40
CA ASN A 274 11.93 1.16 7.39
C ASN A 274 10.60 0.55 6.93
N PHE A 275 9.54 1.34 6.99
CA PHE A 275 8.22 0.93 6.54
C PHE A 275 7.47 2.07 5.81
N SER A 276 6.35 1.76 5.20
CA SER A 276 5.44 2.69 4.51
C SER A 276 4.01 2.57 5.06
N CYS A 277 3.13 3.48 4.69
CA CYS A 277 1.70 3.42 5.06
C CYS A 277 1.07 2.04 4.83
N HIS A 278 1.52 1.31 3.80
CA HIS A 278 1.00 -0.01 3.50
C HIS A 278 1.37 -1.06 4.56
N HIS A 279 2.50 -0.89 5.25
CA HIS A 279 2.88 -1.75 6.37
C HIS A 279 2.00 -1.50 7.60
N LEU A 280 1.50 -0.27 7.82
CA LEU A 280 0.53 0.01 8.89
C LEU A 280 -0.78 -0.77 8.67
N ARG A 281 -1.27 -0.79 7.43
CA ARG A 281 -2.42 -1.62 7.07
C ARG A 281 -2.12 -3.12 7.23
N HIS A 282 -0.94 -3.57 6.83
CA HIS A 282 -0.52 -4.96 7.02
C HIS A 282 -0.46 -5.31 8.51
N THR A 283 0.13 -4.43 9.34
CA THR A 283 0.17 -4.58 10.80
C THR A 283 -1.22 -4.70 11.41
N PHE A 284 -2.17 -3.84 11.00
CA PHE A 284 -3.56 -3.96 11.45
C PHE A 284 -4.16 -5.32 11.06
N CYS A 285 -3.99 -5.75 9.79
CA CYS A 285 -4.52 -7.03 9.33
C CYS A 285 -3.93 -8.21 10.12
N THR A 286 -2.63 -8.20 10.38
CA THR A 286 -1.94 -9.21 11.21
C THR A 286 -2.52 -9.25 12.63
N ARG A 287 -2.66 -8.07 13.30
CA ARG A 287 -3.26 -8.00 14.65
C ARG A 287 -4.72 -8.46 14.64
N PHE A 288 -5.45 -8.19 13.57
CA PHE A 288 -6.82 -8.65 13.43
C PHE A 288 -6.88 -10.18 13.28
N CYS A 289 -6.02 -10.76 12.43
CA CYS A 289 -5.89 -12.21 12.27
C CYS A 289 -5.44 -12.94 13.56
N GLU A 290 -4.70 -12.26 14.45
CA GLU A 290 -4.32 -12.82 15.76
C GLU A 290 -5.52 -13.00 16.70
N LYS A 291 -6.57 -12.21 16.56
CA LYS A 291 -7.73 -12.15 17.45
C LYS A 291 -9.01 -12.70 16.85
N GLU A 292 -9.21 -12.51 15.54
CA GLU A 292 -10.40 -12.94 14.81
C GLU A 292 -10.07 -14.19 13.97
N THR A 293 -10.89 -15.22 14.09
CA THR A 293 -10.73 -16.49 13.36
C THR A 293 -11.57 -16.57 12.10
N ASN A 294 -12.59 -15.72 11.97
CA ASN A 294 -13.42 -15.69 10.78
C ASN A 294 -12.78 -14.83 9.68
N VAL A 295 -12.13 -15.50 8.74
CA VAL A 295 -11.44 -14.86 7.61
C VAL A 295 -12.37 -13.98 6.76
N LYS A 296 -13.66 -14.29 6.70
CA LYS A 296 -14.66 -13.48 5.96
C LYS A 296 -14.90 -12.13 6.63
N VAL A 297 -14.91 -12.07 7.96
CA VAL A 297 -15.03 -10.82 8.71
C VAL A 297 -13.78 -9.97 8.46
N ILE A 298 -12.60 -10.56 8.53
CA ILE A 298 -11.34 -9.87 8.23
C ILE A 298 -11.34 -9.34 6.79
N GLN A 299 -11.72 -10.17 5.82
CA GLN A 299 -11.82 -9.78 4.41
C GLN A 299 -12.76 -8.59 4.22
N ALA A 300 -13.93 -8.61 4.86
CA ALA A 300 -14.94 -7.56 4.75
C ALA A 300 -14.42 -6.21 5.31
N VAL A 301 -13.85 -6.21 6.53
CA VAL A 301 -13.30 -5.00 7.15
C VAL A 301 -12.14 -4.45 6.33
N MET A 302 -11.24 -5.32 5.87
CA MET A 302 -10.09 -4.93 5.05
C MET A 302 -10.49 -4.46 3.65
N GLY A 303 -11.64 -4.87 3.12
CA GLY A 303 -12.04 -4.59 1.74
C GLY A 303 -11.10 -5.24 0.72
N HIS A 304 -10.70 -6.50 0.97
CA HIS A 304 -9.93 -7.29 0.03
C HIS A 304 -10.85 -7.93 -1.00
N ALA A 305 -10.70 -7.57 -2.28
CA ALA A 305 -11.48 -8.15 -3.36
C ALA A 305 -11.22 -9.66 -3.51
N ASN A 306 -9.95 -10.09 -3.33
CA ASN A 306 -9.56 -11.49 -3.32
C ASN A 306 -9.26 -11.96 -1.89
N ILE A 307 -9.89 -13.08 -1.51
CA ILE A 307 -9.70 -13.70 -0.19
C ILE A 307 -8.25 -14.19 0.01
N GLU A 308 -7.55 -14.58 -1.06
CA GLU A 308 -6.15 -15.05 -1.01
C GLU A 308 -5.25 -14.05 -0.30
N THR A 309 -5.46 -12.73 -0.52
CA THR A 309 -4.68 -11.68 0.16
C THR A 309 -4.87 -11.72 1.69
N THR A 310 -6.06 -12.07 2.17
CA THR A 310 -6.33 -12.22 3.61
C THR A 310 -5.78 -13.55 4.11
N MET A 311 -5.92 -14.61 3.31
CA MET A 311 -5.45 -15.95 3.65
C MET A 311 -3.92 -16.02 3.75
N ASP A 312 -3.18 -15.33 2.89
CA ASP A 312 -1.72 -15.26 2.97
C ASP A 312 -1.26 -14.72 4.34
N ILE A 313 -1.90 -13.63 4.83
CA ILE A 313 -1.59 -13.03 6.14
C ILE A 313 -2.05 -13.95 7.28
N TYR A 314 -3.23 -14.53 7.17
CA TYR A 314 -3.79 -15.44 8.16
C TYR A 314 -2.91 -16.70 8.32
N ALA A 315 -2.40 -17.25 7.23
CA ALA A 315 -1.49 -18.41 7.26
C ALA A 315 -0.18 -18.07 7.97
N GLU A 316 0.42 -16.89 7.70
CA GLU A 316 1.63 -16.44 8.37
C GLU A 316 1.44 -16.34 9.91
N VAL A 317 0.32 -15.73 10.34
CA VAL A 317 -0.04 -15.63 11.77
C VAL A 317 -0.25 -17.01 12.39
N THR A 318 -0.92 -17.91 11.68
CA THR A 318 -1.20 -19.26 12.16
C THR A 318 0.08 -20.07 12.30
N ASP A 319 1.03 -19.94 11.39
CA ASP A 319 2.32 -20.63 11.47
C ASP A 319 3.19 -20.09 12.62
N ALA A 320 3.15 -18.80 12.89
CA ALA A 320 3.79 -18.21 14.08
C ALA A 320 3.17 -18.77 15.39
N LYS A 321 1.84 -18.80 15.46
CA LYS A 321 1.13 -19.40 16.62
C LYS A 321 1.42 -20.89 16.82
N LYS A 322 1.57 -21.65 15.72
CA LYS A 322 1.95 -23.07 15.81
C LYS A 322 3.33 -23.25 16.42
N LYS A 323 4.31 -22.42 16.03
CA LYS A 323 5.66 -22.46 16.61
C LYS A 323 5.62 -22.15 18.10
N GLU A 324 4.95 -21.04 18.47
CA GLU A 324 4.77 -20.66 19.87
C GLU A 324 4.08 -21.76 20.70
N ALA A 325 3.02 -22.39 20.16
CA ALA A 325 2.33 -23.47 20.81
C ALA A 325 3.23 -24.71 21.03
N ILE A 326 4.07 -25.06 20.03
CA ILE A 326 5.02 -26.18 20.15
C ILE A 326 6.15 -25.83 21.12
N GLU A 327 6.68 -24.61 21.09
CA GLU A 327 7.70 -24.15 22.05
C GLU A 327 7.16 -24.19 23.49
N ASN A 328 5.94 -23.67 23.70
CA ASN A 328 5.28 -23.75 25.00
C ASN A 328 5.01 -25.19 25.44
N LEU A 329 4.67 -26.08 24.52
CA LEU A 329 4.48 -27.48 24.80
C LEU A 329 5.81 -28.14 25.21
N SER A 330 6.90 -27.85 24.50
CA SER A 330 8.23 -28.39 24.81
C SER A 330 8.77 -27.93 26.17
N HIS A 331 8.41 -26.72 26.61
CA HIS A 331 8.79 -26.22 27.93
C HIS A 331 7.92 -26.75 29.08
N ASN A 332 6.67 -27.18 28.79
CA ASN A 332 5.73 -27.66 29.79
C ASN A 332 5.59 -29.18 29.83
N LEU A 333 6.19 -29.89 28.90
CA LEU A 333 6.22 -31.35 28.89
C LEU A 333 7.57 -31.85 29.41
N ASP A 334 7.60 -32.24 30.67
CA ASP A 334 8.69 -32.99 31.32
C ASP A 334 8.74 -34.46 30.80
N ILE A 335 8.74 -34.65 29.49
CA ILE A 335 8.65 -35.98 28.86
C ILE A 335 9.99 -36.43 28.26
N PHE A 336 11.00 -35.56 28.19
CA PHE A 336 12.31 -35.88 27.63
C PHE A 336 13.45 -35.66 28.63
#